data_510ae413c378494ba391a9811daa042d
#
_entry.id   510ae413c378494ba391a9811daa042d
#
_cell.length_a   1.000
_cell.length_b   1.000
_cell.length_c   1.000
_cell.angle_alpha   90.00
_cell.angle_beta   90.00
_cell.angle_gamma   90.00
#
_symmetry.space_group_name_H-M   'P 1'
#
loop_
_entity.id
_entity.type
_entity.pdbx_description
1 polymer ?
#
loop_
_entity_poly.entity_id
_entity_poly.type
_entity_poly.pdbx_seq_one_letter_code
_entity_poly.pdbx_strand_id
1 'polypeptide(L)'
;MAMKPAINFMGVRNIAFAVTLVLTLLSLGSLAFKGLNFGLDFTGGTLIEVSYEQPIQPDAVREQLAKAGFADAQVQSFGATTDVLVRLAGDDPMLGNKVAQALQPLDGGNQPTIKRVEFVGPAVGEELRDQGGLGMLLALAGIMLYVAFRFQWKFGAGAILALFHDVIVTLGVFSLFQIPFDLSVLAAVLAIIGYSLNDTIVIFDRV
;
A
#
# COMPACT_ATOMS: atom_id res chain seq x y z
N MET A 1 37.13 -32.60 -9.65
CA MET A 1 35.98 -31.75 -9.32
C MET A 1 36.39 -30.30 -9.59
N ALA A 2 35.88 -29.66 -10.62
CA ALA A 2 36.20 -28.27 -10.89
C ALA A 2 35.50 -27.40 -9.84
N MET A 3 36.29 -26.68 -9.03
CA MET A 3 35.74 -25.70 -8.08
C MET A 3 35.00 -24.61 -8.87
N LYS A 4 33.70 -24.43 -8.61
CA LYS A 4 32.98 -23.31 -9.14
C LYS A 4 33.66 -22.00 -8.66
N PRO A 5 33.83 -21.01 -9.53
CA PRO A 5 34.45 -19.74 -9.13
C PRO A 5 33.64 -19.14 -7.97
N ALA A 6 34.33 -18.84 -6.86
CA ALA A 6 33.73 -18.19 -5.71
C ALA A 6 33.29 -16.77 -6.13
N ILE A 7 32.01 -16.47 -5.99
CA ILE A 7 31.49 -15.13 -6.27
C ILE A 7 32.03 -14.17 -5.20
N ASN A 8 32.70 -13.09 -5.62
CA ASN A 8 33.20 -12.07 -4.68
C ASN A 8 32.02 -11.17 -4.23
N PHE A 9 31.19 -11.73 -3.34
CA PHE A 9 30.01 -11.06 -2.80
C PHE A 9 30.35 -9.73 -2.10
N MET A 10 31.44 -9.69 -1.33
CA MET A 10 31.86 -8.51 -0.58
C MET A 10 32.41 -7.39 -1.48
N GLY A 11 32.82 -7.70 -2.70
CA GLY A 11 33.33 -6.69 -3.65
C GLY A 11 32.28 -5.66 -4.07
N VAL A 12 30.99 -6.02 -4.03
CA VAL A 12 29.88 -5.11 -4.42
C VAL A 12 29.19 -4.42 -3.23
N ARG A 13 29.69 -4.61 -1.99
CA ARG A 13 29.04 -4.07 -0.78
C ARG A 13 28.81 -2.56 -0.82
N ASN A 14 29.77 -1.79 -1.33
CA ASN A 14 29.67 -0.33 -1.36
C ASN A 14 28.58 0.12 -2.35
N ILE A 15 28.41 -0.60 -3.46
CA ILE A 15 27.33 -0.35 -4.44
C ILE A 15 25.98 -0.68 -3.79
N ALA A 16 25.90 -1.83 -3.09
CA ALA A 16 24.68 -2.20 -2.37
C ALA A 16 24.29 -1.14 -1.33
N PHE A 17 25.25 -0.67 -0.50
CA PHE A 17 24.98 0.42 0.45
C PHE A 17 24.55 1.72 -0.22
N ALA A 18 25.14 2.09 -1.34
CA ALA A 18 24.73 3.29 -2.06
C ALA A 18 23.31 3.15 -2.59
N VAL A 19 22.96 2.00 -3.17
CA VAL A 19 21.60 1.72 -3.68
C VAL A 19 20.56 1.75 -2.56
N THR A 20 20.81 1.05 -1.44
CA THR A 20 19.88 1.04 -0.30
C THR A 20 19.72 2.43 0.32
N LEU A 21 20.80 3.21 0.41
CA LEU A 21 20.73 4.59 0.90
C LEU A 21 19.86 5.46 -0.01
N VAL A 22 20.05 5.37 -1.32
CA VAL A 22 19.25 6.13 -2.30
C VAL A 22 17.78 5.72 -2.21
N LEU A 23 17.48 4.41 -2.17
CA LEU A 23 16.11 3.92 -2.03
C LEU A 23 15.45 4.42 -0.73
N THR A 24 16.19 4.38 0.39
CA THR A 24 15.68 4.87 1.68
C THR A 24 15.38 6.37 1.63
N LEU A 25 16.28 7.17 1.06
CA LEU A 25 16.08 8.62 0.94
C LEU A 25 14.90 8.96 0.01
N LEU A 26 14.76 8.27 -1.12
CA LEU A 26 13.62 8.43 -2.02
C LEU A 26 12.31 8.04 -1.33
N SER A 27 12.31 6.95 -0.57
CA SER A 27 11.14 6.48 0.19
C SER A 27 10.73 7.49 1.26
N LEU A 28 11.69 7.96 2.07
CA LEU A 28 11.44 8.99 3.09
C LEU A 28 10.96 10.31 2.46
N GLY A 29 11.56 10.72 1.35
CA GLY A 29 11.12 11.89 0.60
C GLY A 29 9.68 11.73 0.09
N SER A 30 9.36 10.59 -0.54
CA SER A 30 7.99 10.33 -1.00
C SER A 30 6.98 10.33 0.15
N LEU A 31 7.29 9.65 1.25
CA LEU A 31 6.43 9.61 2.45
C LEU A 31 6.21 11.01 3.05
N ALA A 32 7.25 11.85 3.08
CA ALA A 32 7.16 13.20 3.64
C ALA A 32 6.37 14.17 2.74
N PHE A 33 6.50 14.08 1.41
CA PHE A 33 5.88 15.02 0.48
C PHE A 33 4.52 14.55 -0.05
N LYS A 34 4.37 13.26 -0.33
CA LYS A 34 3.13 12.68 -0.90
C LYS A 34 2.24 12.03 0.16
N GLY A 35 2.83 11.51 1.26
CA GLY A 35 2.12 10.69 2.24
C GLY A 35 1.73 9.33 1.69
N LEU A 36 0.93 8.58 2.45
CA LEU A 36 0.29 7.34 2.03
C LEU A 36 -1.11 7.64 1.49
N ASN A 37 -1.51 6.95 0.42
CA ASN A 37 -2.87 6.96 -0.08
C ASN A 37 -3.69 5.93 0.72
N PHE A 38 -4.28 6.36 1.84
CA PHE A 38 -5.08 5.47 2.69
C PHE A 38 -6.30 4.94 1.96
N GLY A 39 -6.52 3.62 2.08
CA GLY A 39 -7.68 2.92 1.55
C GLY A 39 -8.97 3.25 2.30
N LEU A 40 -10.07 2.70 1.78
CA LEU A 40 -11.41 2.88 2.35
C LEU A 40 -11.50 2.43 3.80
N ASP A 41 -10.77 1.35 4.15
CA ASP A 41 -10.75 0.80 5.50
C ASP A 41 -10.31 1.81 6.58
N PHE A 42 -9.50 2.79 6.19
CA PHE A 42 -8.93 3.79 7.11
C PHE A 42 -9.56 5.18 6.98
N THR A 43 -10.17 5.49 5.83
CA THR A 43 -10.75 6.80 5.57
C THR A 43 -12.26 6.82 5.72
N GLY A 44 -12.90 5.65 5.65
CA GLY A 44 -14.33 5.56 5.45
C GLY A 44 -14.75 6.07 4.07
N GLY A 45 -16.04 6.00 3.77
CA GLY A 45 -16.64 6.45 2.53
C GLY A 45 -17.19 5.30 1.68
N THR A 46 -17.36 5.57 0.38
CA THR A 46 -17.87 4.61 -0.60
C THR A 46 -16.83 4.35 -1.68
N LEU A 47 -16.68 3.08 -2.06
CA LEU A 47 -15.84 2.62 -3.15
C LEU A 47 -16.70 1.85 -4.14
N ILE A 48 -16.58 2.19 -5.43
CA ILE A 48 -17.35 1.56 -6.50
C ILE A 48 -16.36 1.09 -7.56
N GLU A 49 -16.40 -0.18 -7.87
CA GLU A 49 -15.67 -0.78 -8.98
C GLU A 49 -16.57 -0.83 -10.20
N VAL A 50 -16.16 -0.14 -11.26
CA VAL A 50 -16.91 -0.02 -12.53
C VAL A 50 -16.08 -0.59 -13.65
N SER A 51 -16.68 -1.48 -14.43
CA SER A 51 -16.09 -2.02 -15.66
C SER A 51 -16.83 -1.50 -16.87
N TYR A 52 -16.10 -1.13 -17.90
CA TYR A 52 -16.60 -0.72 -19.19
C TYR A 52 -16.33 -1.78 -20.25
N GLU A 53 -17.10 -1.79 -21.34
CA GLU A 53 -16.88 -2.74 -22.43
C GLU A 53 -15.61 -2.44 -23.24
N GLN A 54 -15.20 -1.17 -23.26
CA GLN A 54 -14.01 -0.70 -23.98
C GLN A 54 -13.10 0.09 -23.05
N PRO A 55 -11.79 0.23 -23.37
CA PRO A 55 -10.88 1.03 -22.59
C PRO A 55 -11.41 2.44 -22.32
N ILE A 56 -11.30 2.90 -21.08
CA ILE A 56 -11.82 4.19 -20.63
C ILE A 56 -10.73 5.00 -19.93
N GLN A 57 -10.78 6.32 -20.14
CA GLN A 57 -9.95 7.26 -19.40
C GLN A 57 -10.63 7.65 -18.09
N PRO A 58 -9.96 7.54 -16.93
CA PRO A 58 -10.53 7.93 -15.64
C PRO A 58 -11.06 9.37 -15.61
N ASP A 59 -10.44 10.26 -16.38
CA ASP A 59 -10.85 11.67 -16.46
C ASP A 59 -12.25 11.86 -17.07
N ALA A 60 -12.62 11.04 -18.05
CA ALA A 60 -13.97 11.07 -18.64
C ALA A 60 -15.05 10.69 -17.61
N VAL A 61 -14.77 9.67 -16.80
CA VAL A 61 -15.67 9.23 -15.72
C VAL A 61 -15.74 10.30 -14.63
N ARG A 62 -14.60 10.91 -14.27
CA ARG A 62 -14.55 12.00 -13.28
C ARG A 62 -15.37 13.21 -13.73
N GLU A 63 -15.27 13.61 -15.00
CA GLU A 63 -16.03 14.72 -15.55
C GLU A 63 -17.54 14.44 -15.56
N GLN A 64 -17.93 13.22 -15.89
CA GLN A 64 -19.34 12.80 -15.83
C GLN A 64 -19.87 12.87 -14.40
N LEU A 65 -19.14 12.34 -13.43
CA LEU A 65 -19.53 12.37 -12.02
C LEU A 65 -19.60 13.79 -11.48
N ALA A 66 -18.64 14.65 -11.86
CA ALA A 66 -18.67 16.07 -11.48
C ALA A 66 -19.91 16.78 -12.00
N LYS A 67 -20.35 16.53 -13.26
CA LYS A 67 -21.60 17.05 -13.83
C LYS A 67 -22.84 16.53 -13.11
N ALA A 68 -22.77 15.31 -12.56
CA ALA A 68 -23.84 14.70 -11.78
C ALA A 68 -23.87 15.15 -10.30
N GLY A 69 -23.00 16.07 -9.90
CA GLY A 69 -22.94 16.61 -8.54
C GLY A 69 -21.95 15.90 -7.60
N PHE A 70 -21.12 14.99 -8.12
CA PHE A 70 -20.08 14.26 -7.37
C PHE A 70 -18.68 14.78 -7.72
N ALA A 71 -18.47 16.09 -7.54
CA ALA A 71 -17.20 16.74 -7.93
C ALA A 71 -15.98 16.24 -7.15
N ASP A 72 -16.17 15.75 -5.92
CA ASP A 72 -15.12 15.23 -5.06
C ASP A 72 -14.78 13.75 -5.33
N ALA A 73 -15.41 13.13 -6.35
CA ALA A 73 -15.12 11.75 -6.71
C ALA A 73 -13.68 11.57 -7.19
N GLN A 74 -12.95 10.72 -6.51
CA GLN A 74 -11.62 10.28 -6.95
C GLN A 74 -11.78 9.09 -7.88
N VAL A 75 -11.33 9.23 -9.12
CA VAL A 75 -11.41 8.18 -10.13
C VAL A 75 -10.01 7.78 -10.58
N GLN A 76 -9.72 6.49 -10.55
CA GLN A 76 -8.42 5.93 -10.96
C GLN A 76 -8.61 4.63 -11.74
N SER A 77 -7.65 4.30 -12.62
CA SER A 77 -7.64 2.99 -13.29
C SER A 77 -7.39 1.87 -12.28
N PHE A 78 -8.01 0.71 -12.50
CA PHE A 78 -7.91 -0.43 -11.60
C PHE A 78 -7.77 -1.74 -12.39
N GLY A 79 -6.59 -2.34 -12.37
CA GLY A 79 -6.31 -3.59 -13.05
C GLY A 79 -6.28 -3.45 -14.57
N ALA A 80 -7.41 -3.64 -15.24
CA ALA A 80 -7.51 -3.51 -16.69
C ALA A 80 -7.74 -2.05 -17.15
N THR A 81 -7.47 -1.77 -18.42
CA THR A 81 -7.75 -0.46 -19.03
C THR A 81 -9.25 -0.14 -19.16
N THR A 82 -10.08 -1.15 -18.97
CA THR A 82 -11.56 -1.06 -18.98
C THR A 82 -12.14 -0.80 -17.60
N ASP A 83 -11.34 -0.97 -16.53
CA ASP A 83 -11.83 -0.93 -15.17
C ASP A 83 -11.38 0.35 -14.47
N VAL A 84 -12.31 0.97 -13.77
CA VAL A 84 -12.07 2.16 -12.94
C VAL A 84 -12.59 1.95 -11.54
N LEU A 85 -11.89 2.53 -10.59
CA LEU A 85 -12.26 2.59 -9.20
C LEU A 85 -12.68 4.02 -8.88
N VAL A 86 -13.91 4.16 -8.40
CA VAL A 86 -14.48 5.43 -7.96
C VAL A 86 -14.56 5.43 -6.45
N ARG A 87 -13.96 6.44 -5.82
CA ARG A 87 -13.99 6.62 -4.36
C ARG A 87 -14.61 7.96 -4.03
N LEU A 88 -15.53 7.96 -3.07
CA LEU A 88 -16.17 9.15 -2.52
C LEU A 88 -16.10 9.13 -1.00
N ALA A 89 -15.76 10.27 -0.41
CA ALA A 89 -15.92 10.48 1.02
C ALA A 89 -17.40 10.70 1.36
N GLY A 90 -17.85 10.26 2.52
CA GLY A 90 -19.20 10.48 3.00
C GLY A 90 -19.67 9.39 3.95
N ASP A 91 -20.75 9.68 4.64
CA ASP A 91 -21.39 8.79 5.62
C ASP A 91 -22.73 8.21 5.14
N ASP A 92 -23.12 8.52 3.90
CA ASP A 92 -24.38 8.02 3.31
C ASP A 92 -24.19 6.62 2.69
N PRO A 93 -24.75 5.56 3.28
CA PRO A 93 -24.66 4.20 2.73
C PRO A 93 -25.28 4.06 1.33
N MET A 94 -26.19 4.99 0.94
CA MET A 94 -26.85 4.99 -0.36
C MET A 94 -26.03 5.71 -1.43
N LEU A 95 -24.90 6.33 -1.07
CA LEU A 95 -24.07 7.11 -1.99
C LEU A 95 -23.62 6.27 -3.19
N GLY A 96 -23.22 5.01 -2.95
CA GLY A 96 -22.84 4.08 -4.00
C GLY A 96 -23.94 3.85 -5.04
N ASN A 97 -25.18 3.69 -4.60
CA ASN A 97 -26.34 3.53 -5.50
C ASN A 97 -26.63 4.81 -6.29
N LYS A 98 -26.49 5.99 -5.66
CA LYS A 98 -26.68 7.27 -6.34
C LYS A 98 -25.64 7.49 -7.43
N VAL A 99 -24.39 7.17 -7.14
CA VAL A 99 -23.28 7.25 -8.11
C VAL A 99 -23.48 6.24 -9.24
N ALA A 100 -23.86 5.00 -8.92
CA ALA A 100 -24.14 3.98 -9.92
C ALA A 100 -25.24 4.41 -10.90
N GLN A 101 -26.28 5.10 -10.41
CA GLN A 101 -27.34 5.66 -11.25
C GLN A 101 -26.89 6.87 -12.07
N ALA A 102 -25.89 7.61 -11.59
CA ALA A 102 -25.34 8.77 -12.30
C ALA A 102 -24.39 8.36 -13.45
N LEU A 103 -23.82 7.16 -13.37
CA LEU A 103 -22.95 6.62 -14.42
C LEU A 103 -23.80 6.24 -15.64
N GLN A 104 -23.49 6.87 -16.76
CA GLN A 104 -24.14 6.64 -18.05
C GLN A 104 -23.12 6.17 -19.08
N PRO A 105 -23.58 5.59 -20.21
CA PRO A 105 -22.68 5.22 -21.30
C PRO A 105 -21.81 6.39 -21.75
N LEU A 106 -20.54 6.15 -21.94
CA LEU A 106 -19.53 7.08 -22.43
C LEU A 106 -19.06 6.70 -23.83
N ASP A 107 -18.43 7.63 -24.54
CA ASP A 107 -17.73 7.41 -25.80
C ASP A 107 -18.48 6.51 -26.80
N GLY A 108 -19.65 6.98 -27.26
CA GLY A 108 -20.41 6.28 -28.32
C GLY A 108 -21.18 5.04 -27.85
N GLY A 109 -21.40 4.89 -26.56
CA GLY A 109 -22.21 3.81 -26.00
C GLY A 109 -21.45 2.81 -25.13
N ASN A 110 -20.24 3.13 -24.72
CA ASN A 110 -19.45 2.31 -23.80
C ASN A 110 -20.16 2.18 -22.45
N GLN A 111 -20.77 1.03 -22.19
CA GLN A 111 -21.66 0.79 -21.05
C GLN A 111 -20.89 0.54 -19.76
N PRO A 112 -21.23 1.23 -18.65
CA PRO A 112 -20.71 0.93 -17.33
C PRO A 112 -21.43 -0.28 -16.71
N THR A 113 -20.66 -1.19 -16.15
CA THR A 113 -21.14 -2.29 -15.33
C THR A 113 -20.57 -2.18 -13.94
N ILE A 114 -21.41 -2.07 -12.93
CA ILE A 114 -20.98 -2.03 -11.53
C ILE A 114 -20.60 -3.44 -11.09
N LYS A 115 -19.33 -3.66 -10.79
CA LYS A 115 -18.82 -4.93 -10.29
C LYS A 115 -18.98 -5.07 -8.78
N ARG A 116 -18.70 -3.97 -8.06
CA ARG A 116 -18.71 -3.96 -6.60
C ARG A 116 -19.01 -2.57 -6.07
N VAL A 117 -19.76 -2.53 -4.98
CA VAL A 117 -19.96 -1.33 -4.16
C VAL A 117 -19.63 -1.69 -2.72
N GLU A 118 -18.72 -0.94 -2.12
CA GLU A 118 -18.34 -1.07 -0.73
C GLU A 118 -18.60 0.25 -0.01
N PHE A 119 -19.07 0.14 1.21
CA PHE A 119 -19.25 1.28 2.10
C PHE A 119 -18.64 0.98 3.46
N VAL A 120 -17.83 1.90 3.95
CA VAL A 120 -17.28 1.89 5.31
C VAL A 120 -17.68 3.19 5.98
N GLY A 121 -18.41 3.09 7.08
CA GLY A 121 -18.76 4.28 7.86
C GLY A 121 -17.50 4.97 8.41
N PRO A 122 -17.45 6.31 8.45
CA PRO A 122 -16.26 7.06 8.91
C PRO A 122 -15.78 6.64 10.31
N ALA A 123 -16.69 6.41 11.25
CA ALA A 123 -16.35 5.97 12.60
C ALA A 123 -15.67 4.58 12.60
N VAL A 124 -16.09 3.67 11.71
CA VAL A 124 -15.47 2.34 11.56
C VAL A 124 -14.09 2.48 10.95
N GLY A 125 -13.94 3.34 9.91
CA GLY A 125 -12.63 3.61 9.32
C GLY A 125 -11.62 4.19 10.31
N GLU A 126 -12.06 5.12 11.14
CA GLU A 126 -11.22 5.69 12.21
C GLU A 126 -10.81 4.63 13.25
N GLU A 127 -11.75 3.80 13.70
CA GLU A 127 -11.47 2.71 14.62
C GLU A 127 -10.48 1.70 14.04
N LEU A 128 -10.67 1.28 12.79
CA LEU A 128 -9.76 0.36 12.09
C LEU A 128 -8.36 0.94 11.90
N ARG A 129 -8.25 2.24 11.61
CA ARG A 129 -6.97 2.94 11.53
C ARG A 129 -6.24 2.92 12.87
N ASP A 130 -6.92 3.26 13.94
CA ASP A 130 -6.34 3.35 15.27
C ASP A 130 -5.95 1.97 15.80
N GLN A 131 -6.82 0.97 15.67
CA GLN A 131 -6.54 -0.41 16.06
C GLN A 131 -5.48 -1.07 15.17
N GLY A 132 -5.53 -0.87 13.86
CA GLY A 132 -4.54 -1.36 12.91
C GLY A 132 -3.15 -0.74 13.17
N GLY A 133 -3.10 0.56 13.40
CA GLY A 133 -1.87 1.27 13.75
C GLY A 133 -1.29 0.79 15.09
N LEU A 134 -2.12 0.67 16.12
CA LEU A 134 -1.70 0.14 17.42
C LEU A 134 -1.22 -1.32 17.32
N GLY A 135 -1.96 -2.16 16.60
CA GLY A 135 -1.58 -3.55 16.36
C GLY A 135 -0.22 -3.68 15.68
N MET A 136 0.03 -2.87 14.65
CA MET A 136 1.33 -2.81 13.97
C MET A 136 2.45 -2.36 14.91
N LEU A 137 2.24 -1.33 15.72
CA LEU A 137 3.22 -0.85 16.70
C LEU A 137 3.53 -1.92 17.76
N LEU A 138 2.52 -2.61 18.27
CA LEU A 138 2.70 -3.70 19.23
C LEU A 138 3.45 -4.89 18.62
N ALA A 139 3.14 -5.25 17.37
CA ALA A 139 3.85 -6.30 16.65
C ALA A 139 5.34 -5.93 16.47
N LEU A 140 5.63 -4.70 16.00
CA LEU A 140 7.00 -4.21 15.87
C LEU A 140 7.74 -4.19 17.21
N ALA A 141 7.11 -3.70 18.27
CA ALA A 141 7.69 -3.68 19.61
C ALA A 141 8.02 -5.08 20.12
N GLY A 142 7.09 -6.04 19.93
CA GLY A 142 7.31 -7.45 20.29
C GLY A 142 8.47 -8.08 19.52
N ILE A 143 8.54 -7.81 18.23
CA ILE A 143 9.65 -8.27 17.36
C ILE A 143 10.98 -7.67 17.82
N MET A 144 11.04 -6.36 18.05
CA MET A 144 12.25 -5.69 18.53
C MET A 144 12.70 -6.25 19.89
N LEU A 145 11.77 -6.48 20.79
CA LEU A 145 12.04 -7.08 22.09
C LEU A 145 12.60 -8.49 21.97
N TYR A 146 11.98 -9.33 21.13
CA TYR A 146 12.47 -10.67 20.83
C TYR A 146 13.92 -10.64 20.30
N VAL A 147 14.20 -9.80 19.31
CA VAL A 147 15.54 -9.67 18.71
C VAL A 147 16.57 -9.19 19.74
N ALA A 148 16.20 -8.23 20.61
CA ALA A 148 17.06 -7.70 21.65
C ALA A 148 17.46 -8.77 22.68
N PHE A 149 16.57 -9.68 23.04
CA PHE A 149 16.87 -10.79 23.96
C PHE A 149 17.55 -11.98 23.29
N ARG A 150 17.27 -12.23 21.99
CA ARG A 150 17.76 -13.41 21.26
C ARG A 150 19.19 -13.25 20.81
N PHE A 151 19.62 -12.05 20.44
CA PHE A 151 20.93 -11.77 19.86
C PHE A 151 21.80 -10.87 20.72
N GLN A 152 23.14 -10.98 20.51
CA GLN A 152 24.06 -9.99 21.04
C GLN A 152 23.67 -8.59 20.53
N TRP A 153 23.85 -7.56 21.34
CA TRP A 153 23.37 -6.21 21.06
C TRP A 153 23.78 -5.65 19.68
N LYS A 154 24.97 -6.01 19.16
CA LYS A 154 25.46 -5.58 17.85
C LYS A 154 24.61 -6.16 16.70
N PHE A 155 24.32 -7.45 16.79
CA PHE A 155 23.47 -8.13 15.80
C PHE A 155 22.02 -7.70 15.95
N GLY A 156 21.54 -7.53 17.17
CA GLY A 156 20.21 -7.00 17.44
C GLY A 156 20.01 -5.62 16.83
N ALA A 157 20.95 -4.69 17.00
CA ALA A 157 20.92 -3.37 16.41
C ALA A 157 20.91 -3.44 14.85
N GLY A 158 21.73 -4.32 14.27
CA GLY A 158 21.75 -4.54 12.81
C GLY A 158 20.40 -5.05 12.28
N ALA A 159 19.79 -6.03 12.96
CA ALA A 159 18.48 -6.57 12.59
C ALA A 159 17.37 -5.51 12.67
N ILE A 160 17.36 -4.69 13.71
CA ILE A 160 16.40 -3.62 13.88
C ILE A 160 16.55 -2.57 12.76
N LEU A 161 17.77 -2.18 12.43
CA LEU A 161 18.03 -1.24 11.33
C LEU A 161 17.58 -1.80 9.98
N ALA A 162 17.84 -3.09 9.71
CA ALA A 162 17.37 -3.75 8.50
C ALA A 162 15.83 -3.76 8.43
N LEU A 163 15.17 -4.08 9.54
CA LEU A 163 13.72 -4.09 9.62
C LEU A 163 13.12 -2.70 9.33
N PHE A 164 13.65 -1.64 9.93
CA PHE A 164 13.23 -0.28 9.64
C PHE A 164 13.43 0.10 8.19
N HIS A 165 14.57 -0.28 7.59
CA HIS A 165 14.84 -0.07 6.18
C HIS A 165 13.76 -0.72 5.31
N ASP A 166 13.44 -1.99 5.55
CA ASP A 166 12.48 -2.76 4.75
C ASP A 166 11.08 -2.17 4.83
N VAL A 167 10.65 -1.77 6.03
CA VAL A 167 9.36 -1.08 6.25
C VAL A 167 9.34 0.25 5.51
N ILE A 168 10.37 1.09 5.66
CA ILE A 168 10.45 2.41 5.02
C ILE A 168 10.42 2.28 3.49
N VAL A 169 11.18 1.33 2.92
CA VAL A 169 11.23 1.13 1.47
C VAL A 169 9.88 0.61 0.97
N THR A 170 9.26 -0.34 1.66
CA THR A 170 7.94 -0.86 1.30
C THR A 170 6.88 0.25 1.30
N LEU A 171 6.76 1.00 2.41
CA LEU A 171 5.82 2.11 2.50
C LEU A 171 6.16 3.23 1.49
N GLY A 172 7.45 3.44 1.20
CA GLY A 172 7.92 4.37 0.20
C GLY A 172 7.44 4.02 -1.21
N VAL A 173 7.42 2.75 -1.58
CA VAL A 173 6.85 2.28 -2.85
C VAL A 173 5.36 2.59 -2.92
N PHE A 174 4.59 2.28 -1.87
CA PHE A 174 3.16 2.62 -1.81
C PHE A 174 2.92 4.12 -1.92
N SER A 175 3.73 4.93 -1.24
CA SER A 175 3.67 6.39 -1.31
C SER A 175 4.04 6.91 -2.70
N LEU A 176 5.11 6.41 -3.31
CA LEU A 176 5.61 6.90 -4.60
C LEU A 176 4.60 6.68 -5.72
N PHE A 177 4.02 5.47 -5.78
CA PHE A 177 3.04 5.07 -6.79
C PHE A 177 1.60 5.36 -6.39
N GLN A 178 1.36 5.92 -5.20
CA GLN A 178 0.04 6.22 -4.66
C GLN A 178 -0.91 5.02 -4.68
N ILE A 179 -0.35 3.82 -4.45
CA ILE A 179 -1.13 2.58 -4.35
C ILE A 179 -1.99 2.66 -3.08
N PRO A 180 -3.29 2.30 -3.14
CA PRO A 180 -4.14 2.29 -1.95
C PRO A 180 -3.55 1.42 -0.83
N PHE A 181 -3.46 2.00 0.37
CA PHE A 181 -2.99 1.34 1.58
C PHE A 181 -4.20 0.99 2.44
N ASP A 182 -4.61 -0.26 2.41
CA ASP A 182 -5.76 -0.83 3.13
C ASP A 182 -5.32 -1.85 4.20
N LEU A 183 -6.28 -2.51 4.86
CA LEU A 183 -5.99 -3.52 5.88
C LEU A 183 -5.26 -4.75 5.31
N SER A 184 -5.54 -5.13 4.07
CA SER A 184 -4.85 -6.25 3.42
C SER A 184 -3.38 -5.91 3.14
N VAL A 185 -3.10 -4.68 2.75
CA VAL A 185 -1.73 -4.18 2.60
C VAL A 185 -1.02 -4.09 3.95
N LEU A 186 -1.69 -3.63 5.01
CA LEU A 186 -1.14 -3.64 6.37
C LEU A 186 -0.73 -5.07 6.79
N ALA A 187 -1.58 -6.06 6.55
CA ALA A 187 -1.27 -7.46 6.80
C ALA A 187 -0.08 -7.95 5.96
N ALA A 188 0.00 -7.55 4.69
CA ALA A 188 1.13 -7.89 3.82
C ALA A 188 2.45 -7.27 4.32
N VAL A 189 2.43 -6.02 4.79
CA VAL A 189 3.61 -5.38 5.41
C VAL A 189 4.07 -6.16 6.64
N LEU A 190 3.15 -6.60 7.51
CA LEU A 190 3.48 -7.44 8.66
C LEU A 190 4.09 -8.79 8.24
N ALA A 191 3.60 -9.39 7.15
CA ALA A 191 4.18 -10.61 6.59
C ALA A 191 5.61 -10.37 6.05
N ILE A 192 5.85 -9.27 5.33
CA ILE A 192 7.20 -8.88 4.86
C ILE A 192 8.16 -8.73 6.04
N ILE A 193 7.73 -8.06 7.12
CA ILE A 193 8.50 -7.91 8.35
C ILE A 193 8.88 -9.28 8.93
N GLY A 194 7.92 -10.21 9.01
CA GLY A 194 8.15 -11.55 9.50
C GLY A 194 9.14 -12.36 8.64
N TYR A 195 9.04 -12.28 7.33
CA TYR A 195 9.97 -12.95 6.40
C TYR A 195 11.38 -12.36 6.46
N SER A 196 11.50 -11.03 6.42
CA SER A 196 12.79 -10.34 6.51
C SER A 196 13.52 -10.69 7.81
N LEU A 197 12.78 -10.70 8.93
CA LEU A 197 13.34 -11.07 10.22
C LEU A 197 13.79 -12.53 10.26
N ASN A 198 13.02 -13.45 9.70
CA ASN A 198 13.36 -14.86 9.66
C ASN A 198 14.70 -15.10 8.94
N ASP A 199 14.90 -14.46 7.79
CA ASP A 199 16.17 -14.55 7.06
C ASP A 199 17.34 -13.95 7.85
N THR A 200 17.13 -12.81 8.50
CA THR A 200 18.13 -12.17 9.37
C THR A 200 18.50 -13.07 10.54
N ILE A 201 17.53 -13.72 11.19
CA ILE A 201 17.76 -14.67 12.30
C ILE A 201 18.61 -15.83 11.82
N VAL A 202 18.26 -16.46 10.69
CA VAL A 202 18.98 -17.63 10.16
C VAL A 202 20.46 -17.27 9.83
N ILE A 203 20.70 -16.08 9.30
CA ILE A 203 22.05 -15.61 8.99
C ILE A 203 22.83 -15.37 10.30
N PHE A 204 22.24 -14.68 11.26
CA PHE A 204 22.90 -14.31 12.52
C PHE A 204 23.16 -15.50 13.45
N ASP A 205 22.37 -16.57 13.36
CA ASP A 205 22.60 -17.81 14.09
C ASP A 205 23.82 -18.61 13.53
N ARG A 206 24.33 -18.24 12.35
CA ARG A 206 25.46 -18.90 11.68
C ARG A 206 26.78 -18.14 11.78
N VAL A 207 26.74 -16.91 12.30
CA VAL A 207 27.88 -16.00 12.45
C VAL A 207 28.33 -15.93 13.91
#